data_6517663cfd395b84bfcbeb5df1ed5714
#
_entry.id   6517663cfd395b84bfcbeb5df1ed5714
#
_cell.length_a   1.000
_cell.length_b   1.000
_cell.length_c   1.000
_cell.angle_alpha   90.00
_cell.angle_beta   90.00
_cell.angle_gamma   90.00
#
_symmetry.space_group_name_H-M   'P 1'
#
loop_
_entity.id
_entity.type
_entity.pdbx_description
1 polymer ?
#
loop_
_entity_poly.entity_id
_entity_poly.type
_entity_poly.pdbx_seq_one_letter_code
_entity_poly.pdbx_strand_id
1 'polypeptide(L)'
;RPERLLEIKGITENKLEAIKTSYAESRMLQDLMTLLSPFKITPKTAQKIYQFFGPASVDILKKSPFELCQISGFGFLRVDAIVQKNGGDLRAPMRIKGALFWALEDSKGKNGHLFLTSEALQKEALQLLNAKIPIPSLRLHAQEVSDVLEDMILHGEVVSVKGDIYLPRV
;
A
#
# COMPACT_ATOMS: atom_id res chain seq x y z
N ARG A 1 -5.91 24.83 -24.50
CA ARG A 1 -6.82 23.78 -24.99
C ARG A 1 -6.09 22.85 -25.93
N PRO A 2 -6.05 21.53 -25.64
CA PRO A 2 -5.33 20.58 -26.49
C PRO A 2 -5.83 20.56 -27.95
N GLU A 3 -7.12 20.78 -28.13
CA GLU A 3 -7.74 20.76 -29.48
C GLU A 3 -7.20 21.85 -30.40
N ARG A 4 -6.78 22.97 -29.85
CA ARG A 4 -6.21 24.06 -30.63
C ARG A 4 -4.84 23.73 -31.22
N LEU A 5 -4.18 22.70 -30.69
CA LEU A 5 -2.90 22.28 -31.22
C LEU A 5 -3.02 21.67 -32.63
N LEU A 6 -4.22 21.19 -33.00
CA LEU A 6 -4.48 20.71 -34.35
C LEU A 6 -4.44 21.81 -35.40
N GLU A 7 -4.63 23.06 -34.99
CA GLU A 7 -4.57 24.21 -35.88
C GLU A 7 -3.14 24.57 -36.25
N ILE A 8 -2.15 24.05 -35.48
CA ILE A 8 -0.74 24.27 -35.72
C ILE A 8 -0.25 23.29 -36.79
N LYS A 9 0.33 23.83 -37.84
CA LYS A 9 0.86 23.03 -38.95
C LYS A 9 1.91 22.04 -38.45
N GLY A 10 1.74 20.76 -38.76
CA GLY A 10 2.66 19.72 -38.39
C GLY A 10 2.25 18.89 -37.16
N ILE A 11 1.16 19.24 -36.51
CA ILE A 11 0.62 18.45 -35.40
C ILE A 11 -0.45 17.49 -35.93
N THR A 12 -0.21 16.20 -35.75
CA THR A 12 -1.14 15.14 -36.13
C THR A 12 -2.00 14.73 -34.94
N GLU A 13 -3.09 13.99 -35.19
CA GLU A 13 -3.94 13.44 -34.13
C GLU A 13 -3.13 12.56 -33.17
N ASN A 14 -2.17 11.78 -33.66
CA ASN A 14 -1.30 10.94 -32.81
C ASN A 14 -0.44 11.78 -31.87
N LYS A 15 0.09 12.89 -32.36
CA LYS A 15 0.85 13.83 -31.51
C LYS A 15 -0.04 14.48 -30.48
N LEU A 16 -1.27 14.85 -30.86
CA LEU A 16 -2.22 15.44 -29.93
C LEU A 16 -2.59 14.46 -28.81
N GLU A 17 -2.85 13.20 -29.15
CA GLU A 17 -3.13 12.17 -28.15
C GLU A 17 -1.93 11.94 -27.19
N ALA A 18 -0.72 11.94 -27.70
CA ALA A 18 0.48 11.82 -26.89
C ALA A 18 0.62 13.01 -25.93
N ILE A 19 0.31 14.22 -26.39
CA ILE A 19 0.33 15.45 -25.56
C ILE A 19 -0.74 15.38 -24.48
N LYS A 20 -1.95 14.95 -24.80
CA LYS A 20 -3.04 14.77 -23.83
C LYS A 20 -2.69 13.75 -22.75
N THR A 21 -2.14 12.62 -23.15
CA THR A 21 -1.72 11.57 -22.22
C THR A 21 -0.63 12.08 -21.28
N SER A 22 0.39 12.71 -21.83
CA SER A 22 1.49 13.28 -21.05
C SER A 22 1.01 14.34 -20.06
N TYR A 23 0.08 15.19 -20.46
CA TYR A 23 -0.51 16.21 -19.60
C TYR A 23 -1.29 15.59 -18.45
N ALA A 24 -2.10 14.58 -18.73
CA ALA A 24 -2.90 13.88 -17.73
C ALA A 24 -1.98 13.18 -16.71
N GLU A 25 -0.92 12.53 -17.17
CA GLU A 25 0.06 11.88 -16.30
C GLU A 25 0.76 12.88 -15.40
N SER A 26 1.19 14.02 -15.93
CA SER A 26 1.83 15.09 -15.15
C SER A 26 0.90 15.62 -14.07
N ARG A 27 -0.36 15.81 -14.39
CA ARG A 27 -1.35 16.31 -13.44
C ARG A 27 -1.60 15.31 -12.32
N MET A 28 -1.75 14.03 -12.65
CA MET A 28 -1.93 12.97 -11.68
C MET A 28 -0.72 12.84 -10.75
N LEU A 29 0.48 12.97 -11.31
CA LEU A 29 1.71 12.94 -10.52
C LEU A 29 1.77 14.16 -9.57
N GLN A 30 1.35 15.35 -10.02
CA GLN A 30 1.29 16.52 -9.16
C GLN A 30 0.29 16.34 -8.02
N ASP A 31 -0.89 15.78 -8.31
CA ASP A 31 -1.90 15.50 -7.29
C ASP A 31 -1.35 14.51 -6.26
N LEU A 32 -0.67 13.48 -6.72
CA LEU A 32 -0.03 12.49 -5.87
C LEU A 32 1.04 13.13 -4.97
N MET A 33 1.89 13.98 -5.54
CA MET A 33 2.93 14.70 -4.80
C MET A 33 2.33 15.64 -3.76
N THR A 34 1.21 16.30 -4.08
CA THR A 34 0.49 17.16 -3.15
C THR A 34 -0.03 16.36 -1.95
N LEU A 35 -0.62 15.19 -2.21
CA LEU A 35 -1.11 14.31 -1.14
C LEU A 35 0.02 13.79 -0.24
N LEU A 36 1.18 13.55 -0.80
CA LEU A 36 2.33 12.98 -0.09
C LEU A 36 3.25 14.02 0.54
N SER A 37 3.07 15.30 0.19
CA SER A 37 3.90 16.40 0.67
C SER A 37 4.03 16.46 2.20
N PRO A 38 2.94 16.32 3.00
CA PRO A 38 3.05 16.36 4.46
C PRO A 38 3.91 15.26 5.06
N PHE A 39 4.19 14.20 4.30
CA PHE A 39 4.94 13.04 4.77
C PHE A 39 6.40 13.05 4.34
N LYS A 40 6.86 14.16 3.77
CA LYS A 40 8.25 14.33 3.29
C LYS A 40 8.66 13.27 2.26
N ILE A 41 7.73 12.88 1.42
CA ILE A 41 8.00 11.94 0.34
C ILE A 41 8.56 12.72 -0.86
N THR A 42 9.68 12.25 -1.38
CA THR A 42 10.36 12.91 -2.50
C THR A 42 9.57 12.74 -3.80
N PRO A 43 9.73 13.65 -4.78
CA PRO A 43 9.12 13.49 -6.09
C PRO A 43 9.49 12.16 -6.77
N LYS A 44 10.71 11.69 -6.57
CA LYS A 44 11.18 10.41 -7.10
C LYS A 44 10.37 9.23 -6.55
N THR A 45 10.05 9.26 -5.26
CA THR A 45 9.24 8.25 -4.62
C THR A 45 7.79 8.29 -5.11
N ALA A 46 7.23 9.49 -5.26
CA ALA A 46 5.89 9.67 -5.81
C ALA A 46 5.80 9.11 -7.24
N GLN A 47 6.84 9.35 -8.04
CA GLN A 47 6.93 8.82 -9.39
C GLN A 47 6.96 7.28 -9.39
N LYS A 48 7.66 6.68 -8.43
CA LYS A 48 7.72 5.23 -8.25
C LYS A 48 6.33 4.65 -7.94
N ILE A 49 5.55 5.31 -7.09
CA ILE A 49 4.16 4.93 -6.80
C ILE A 49 3.32 4.98 -8.07
N TYR A 50 3.44 6.07 -8.82
CA TYR A 50 2.71 6.24 -10.07
C TYR A 50 3.08 5.16 -11.09
N GLN A 51 4.36 4.83 -11.21
CA GLN A 51 4.81 3.77 -12.13
C GLN A 51 4.26 2.41 -11.76
N PHE A 52 4.06 2.15 -10.47
CA PHE A 52 3.54 0.87 -9.98
C PHE A 52 2.02 0.75 -10.16
N PHE A 53 1.27 1.77 -9.74
CA PHE A 53 -0.19 1.76 -9.72
C PHE A 53 -0.85 2.52 -10.87
N GLY A 54 -0.10 3.36 -11.58
CA GLY A 54 -0.62 4.16 -12.67
C GLY A 54 -1.69 5.17 -12.22
N PRO A 55 -2.74 5.37 -13.04
CA PRO A 55 -3.79 6.34 -12.73
C PRO A 55 -4.57 6.06 -11.44
N ALA A 56 -4.52 4.83 -10.94
CA ALA A 56 -5.19 4.43 -9.69
C ALA A 56 -4.45 4.87 -8.43
N SER A 57 -3.25 5.44 -8.54
CA SER A 57 -2.40 5.79 -7.39
C SER A 57 -3.11 6.65 -6.34
N VAL A 58 -3.81 7.69 -6.76
CA VAL A 58 -4.53 8.59 -5.85
C VAL A 58 -5.65 7.85 -5.13
N ASP A 59 -6.42 7.04 -5.86
CA ASP A 59 -7.51 6.25 -5.27
C ASP A 59 -7.00 5.24 -4.28
N ILE A 60 -5.88 4.58 -4.59
CA ILE A 60 -5.24 3.61 -3.70
C ILE A 60 -4.79 4.30 -2.41
N LEU A 61 -4.19 5.49 -2.49
CA LEU A 61 -3.80 6.25 -1.31
C LEU A 61 -4.99 6.61 -0.42
N LYS A 62 -6.13 6.88 -1.02
CA LYS A 62 -7.33 7.28 -0.28
C LYS A 62 -8.09 6.09 0.28
N LYS A 63 -8.21 5.01 -0.50
CA LYS A 63 -9.07 3.86 -0.16
C LYS A 63 -8.33 2.67 0.42
N SER A 64 -7.14 2.39 -0.09
CA SER A 64 -6.38 1.18 0.29
C SER A 64 -4.89 1.49 0.39
N PRO A 65 -4.50 2.41 1.29
CA PRO A 65 -3.10 2.88 1.36
C PRO A 65 -2.10 1.78 1.70
N PHE A 66 -2.51 0.72 2.38
CA PHE A 66 -1.60 -0.38 2.72
C PHE A 66 -1.13 -1.20 1.52
N GLU A 67 -1.74 -1.03 0.36
CA GLU A 67 -1.22 -1.62 -0.88
C GLU A 67 0.13 -1.04 -1.28
N LEU A 68 0.48 0.15 -0.77
CA LEU A 68 1.82 0.71 -0.97
C LEU A 68 2.93 -0.18 -0.43
N CYS A 69 2.63 -1.06 0.51
CA CYS A 69 3.61 -2.02 1.05
C CYS A 69 4.15 -2.98 -0.02
N GLN A 70 3.48 -3.11 -1.15
CA GLN A 70 3.95 -3.91 -2.28
C GLN A 70 5.14 -3.27 -3.00
N ILE A 71 5.32 -1.96 -2.82
CA ILE A 71 6.41 -1.23 -3.46
C ILE A 71 7.65 -1.29 -2.57
N SER A 72 8.79 -1.62 -3.17
CA SER A 72 10.07 -1.62 -2.48
C SER A 72 10.35 -0.23 -1.88
N GLY A 73 10.71 -0.20 -0.60
CA GLY A 73 10.94 1.05 0.13
C GLY A 73 9.76 1.56 0.93
N PHE A 74 8.57 0.95 0.77
CA PHE A 74 7.39 1.28 1.57
C PHE A 74 7.08 0.16 2.54
N GLY A 75 7.73 0.18 3.70
CA GLY A 75 7.42 -0.75 4.78
C GLY A 75 6.10 -0.41 5.46
N PHE A 76 5.54 -1.37 6.18
CA PHE A 76 4.29 -1.19 6.89
C PHE A 76 4.28 0.04 7.79
N LEU A 77 5.35 0.24 8.58
CA LEU A 77 5.42 1.36 9.53
C LEU A 77 5.35 2.72 8.83
N ARG A 78 5.97 2.83 7.67
CA ARG A 78 5.95 4.06 6.88
C ARG A 78 4.56 4.36 6.33
N VAL A 79 3.91 3.36 5.77
CA VAL A 79 2.55 3.50 5.25
C VAL A 79 1.56 3.75 6.37
N ASP A 80 1.70 3.05 7.49
CA ASP A 80 0.85 3.24 8.66
C ASP A 80 0.94 4.66 9.22
N ALA A 81 2.15 5.23 9.24
CA ALA A 81 2.34 6.63 9.66
C ALA A 81 1.54 7.60 8.77
N ILE A 82 1.51 7.34 7.45
CA ILE A 82 0.72 8.14 6.51
C ILE A 82 -0.77 8.02 6.83
N VAL A 83 -1.25 6.81 7.04
CA VAL A 83 -2.66 6.55 7.35
C VAL A 83 -3.07 7.20 8.66
N GLN A 84 -2.24 7.10 9.69
CA GLN A 84 -2.55 7.67 11.00
C GLN A 84 -2.61 9.20 10.97
N LYS A 85 -1.76 9.84 10.20
CA LYS A 85 -1.82 11.30 10.02
C LYS A 85 -3.10 11.75 9.34
N ASN A 86 -3.71 10.90 8.54
CA ASN A 86 -4.98 11.17 7.87
C ASN A 86 -6.20 10.74 8.71
N GLY A 87 -6.00 10.44 9.99
CA GLY A 87 -7.07 10.06 10.91
C GLY A 87 -7.53 8.62 10.78
N GLY A 88 -6.64 7.72 10.34
CA GLY A 88 -6.97 6.31 10.19
C GLY A 88 -7.29 5.62 11.52
N ASP A 89 -8.21 4.66 11.48
CA ASP A 89 -8.60 3.85 12.61
C ASP A 89 -7.52 2.80 12.91
N LEU A 90 -7.02 2.79 14.15
CA LEU A 90 -6.01 1.82 14.58
C LEU A 90 -6.50 0.37 14.50
N ARG A 91 -7.80 0.16 14.61
CA ARG A 91 -8.43 -1.17 14.59
C ARG A 91 -9.04 -1.55 13.26
N ALA A 92 -8.84 -0.74 12.22
CA ALA A 92 -9.38 -1.04 10.90
C ALA A 92 -8.87 -2.41 10.41
N PRO A 93 -9.75 -3.27 9.91
CA PRO A 93 -9.34 -4.58 9.38
C PRO A 93 -8.26 -4.46 8.29
N MET A 94 -8.35 -3.45 7.46
CA MET A 94 -7.37 -3.18 6.40
C MET A 94 -5.96 -2.96 6.97
N ARG A 95 -5.86 -2.26 8.10
CA ARG A 95 -4.59 -2.02 8.78
C ARG A 95 -3.99 -3.34 9.28
N ILE A 96 -4.80 -4.16 9.91
CA ILE A 96 -4.38 -5.47 10.44
C ILE A 96 -3.98 -6.39 9.29
N LYS A 97 -4.75 -6.43 8.21
CA LYS A 97 -4.41 -7.19 7.00
C LYS A 97 -3.07 -6.75 6.41
N GLY A 98 -2.85 -5.44 6.34
CA GLY A 98 -1.59 -4.87 5.85
C GLY A 98 -0.39 -5.34 6.66
N ALA A 99 -0.52 -5.38 7.98
CA ALA A 99 0.53 -5.87 8.88
C ALA A 99 0.80 -7.37 8.66
N LEU A 100 -0.24 -8.17 8.50
CA LEU A 100 -0.10 -9.61 8.24
C LEU A 100 0.58 -9.89 6.91
N PHE A 101 0.17 -9.22 5.84
CA PHE A 101 0.81 -9.35 4.54
C PHE A 101 2.26 -8.90 4.57
N TRP A 102 2.54 -7.79 5.24
CA TRP A 102 3.90 -7.27 5.34
C TRP A 102 4.80 -8.24 6.10
N ALA A 103 4.33 -8.83 7.20
CA ALA A 103 5.10 -9.78 7.98
C ALA A 103 5.48 -11.01 7.13
N LEU A 104 4.55 -11.51 6.31
CA LEU A 104 4.83 -12.63 5.41
C LEU A 104 5.85 -12.25 4.33
N GLU A 105 5.68 -11.09 3.70
CA GLU A 105 6.59 -10.62 2.66
C GLU A 105 7.99 -10.34 3.21
N ASP A 106 8.08 -9.72 4.38
CA ASP A 106 9.34 -9.39 5.03
C ASP A 106 10.11 -10.66 5.41
N SER A 107 9.42 -11.67 5.92
CA SER A 107 10.01 -12.96 6.24
C SER A 107 10.57 -13.66 5.00
N LYS A 108 9.85 -13.58 3.88
CA LYS A 108 10.30 -14.12 2.60
C LYS A 108 11.57 -13.43 2.12
N GLY A 109 11.63 -12.11 2.25
CA GLY A 109 12.78 -11.31 1.81
C GLY A 109 14.03 -11.49 2.68
N LYS A 110 13.85 -11.53 4.00
CA LYS A 110 14.97 -11.58 4.96
C LYS A 110 15.52 -12.98 5.20
N ASN A 111 14.63 -13.93 5.36
CA ASN A 111 14.98 -15.27 5.82
C ASN A 111 14.81 -16.36 4.76
N GLY A 112 14.32 -15.99 3.59
CA GLY A 112 14.01 -16.95 2.54
C GLY A 112 12.84 -17.88 2.87
N HIS A 113 12.12 -17.61 3.96
CA HIS A 113 10.97 -18.41 4.34
C HIS A 113 9.75 -18.03 3.49
N LEU A 114 9.12 -19.04 2.89
CA LEU A 114 7.92 -18.86 2.08
C LEU A 114 6.65 -18.82 2.94
N PHE A 115 6.78 -19.13 4.22
CA PHE A 115 5.65 -19.19 5.14
C PHE A 115 6.08 -18.83 6.56
N LEU A 116 5.11 -18.51 7.38
CA LEU A 116 5.26 -18.39 8.83
C LEU A 116 4.19 -19.24 9.50
N THR A 117 4.50 -19.76 10.69
CA THR A 117 3.47 -20.39 11.52
C THR A 117 2.44 -19.31 11.89
N SER A 118 1.21 -19.74 12.12
CA SER A 118 0.13 -18.82 12.51
C SER A 118 0.51 -17.99 13.74
N GLU A 119 1.13 -18.62 14.72
CA GLU A 119 1.56 -17.94 15.95
C GLU A 119 2.66 -16.91 15.69
N ALA A 120 3.67 -17.26 14.93
CA ALA A 120 4.77 -16.35 14.58
C ALA A 120 4.26 -15.17 13.77
N LEU A 121 3.38 -15.41 12.80
CA LEU A 121 2.79 -14.39 11.96
C LEU A 121 1.98 -13.40 12.79
N GLN A 122 1.11 -13.89 13.66
CA GLN A 122 0.28 -13.06 14.52
C GLN A 122 1.13 -12.22 15.46
N LYS A 123 2.19 -12.81 16.02
CA LYS A 123 3.12 -12.11 16.91
C LYS A 123 3.84 -10.97 16.20
N GLU A 124 4.37 -11.22 15.01
CA GLU A 124 5.06 -10.20 14.23
C GLU A 124 4.11 -9.08 13.79
N ALA A 125 2.91 -9.43 13.34
CA ALA A 125 1.90 -8.44 12.95
C ALA A 125 1.49 -7.58 14.15
N LEU A 126 1.29 -8.18 15.30
CA LEU A 126 0.92 -7.46 16.52
C LEU A 126 2.02 -6.49 16.94
N GLN A 127 3.29 -6.88 16.83
CA GLN A 127 4.42 -6.00 17.09
C GLN A 127 4.43 -4.80 16.14
N LEU A 128 4.17 -5.02 14.86
CA LEU A 128 4.09 -3.95 13.87
C LEU A 128 2.94 -2.99 14.19
N LEU A 129 1.79 -3.53 14.52
CA LEU A 129 0.59 -2.74 14.79
C LEU A 129 0.75 -1.86 16.04
N ASN A 130 1.50 -2.32 17.02
CA ASN A 130 1.69 -1.63 18.30
C ASN A 130 3.01 -0.87 18.40
N ALA A 131 3.89 -0.96 17.40
CA ALA A 131 5.26 -0.44 17.46
C ALA A 131 5.34 1.05 17.79
N LYS A 132 4.39 1.85 17.32
CA LYS A 132 4.39 3.30 17.53
C LYS A 132 3.23 3.78 18.39
N ILE A 133 2.60 2.88 19.14
CA ILE A 133 1.49 3.23 20.03
C ILE A 133 2.02 3.28 21.47
N PRO A 134 2.26 4.48 22.03
CA PRO A 134 2.78 4.61 23.38
C PRO A 134 1.75 4.36 24.48
N ILE A 135 0.46 4.53 24.14
CA ILE A 135 -0.63 4.41 25.11
C ILE A 135 -1.12 2.96 25.14
N PRO A 136 -0.92 2.22 26.27
CA PRO A 136 -1.30 0.79 26.31
C PRO A 136 -2.76 0.51 26.00
N SER A 137 -3.67 1.42 26.39
CA SER A 137 -5.11 1.24 26.16
C SER A 137 -5.51 1.30 24.67
N LEU A 138 -4.66 1.90 23.82
CA LEU A 138 -4.89 1.99 22.38
C LEU A 138 -4.25 0.84 21.60
N ARG A 139 -3.43 0.03 22.26
CA ARG A 139 -2.77 -1.10 21.59
C ARG A 139 -3.77 -2.19 21.22
N LEU A 140 -3.51 -2.83 20.10
CA LEU A 140 -4.32 -3.95 19.65
C LEU A 140 -3.98 -5.20 20.47
N HIS A 141 -4.96 -6.13 20.55
CA HIS A 141 -4.81 -7.40 21.23
C HIS A 141 -4.63 -8.53 20.22
N ALA A 142 -4.02 -9.62 20.65
CA ALA A 142 -3.78 -10.80 19.81
C ALA A 142 -5.08 -11.34 19.20
N GLN A 143 -6.20 -11.27 19.90
CA GLN A 143 -7.48 -11.74 19.42
C GLN A 143 -7.94 -10.97 18.18
N GLU A 144 -7.71 -9.66 18.15
CA GLU A 144 -8.07 -8.82 17.00
C GLU A 144 -7.30 -9.25 15.75
N VAL A 145 -6.02 -9.58 15.90
CA VAL A 145 -5.18 -10.05 14.81
C VAL A 145 -5.63 -11.45 14.36
N SER A 146 -5.91 -12.33 15.31
CA SER A 146 -6.39 -13.68 15.04
C SER A 146 -7.69 -13.68 14.24
N ASP A 147 -8.65 -12.85 14.64
CA ASP A 147 -9.94 -12.73 13.96
C ASP A 147 -9.78 -12.31 12.50
N VAL A 148 -8.91 -11.32 12.25
CA VAL A 148 -8.66 -10.87 10.88
C VAL A 148 -7.93 -11.94 10.07
N LEU A 149 -6.97 -12.64 10.67
CA LEU A 149 -6.25 -13.72 9.99
C LEU A 149 -7.21 -14.85 9.58
N GLU A 150 -8.11 -15.24 10.46
CA GLU A 150 -9.14 -16.26 10.14
C GLU A 150 -10.01 -15.82 8.96
N ASP A 151 -10.41 -14.55 8.96
CA ASP A 151 -11.20 -13.97 7.88
C ASP A 151 -10.43 -14.00 6.55
N MET A 152 -9.14 -13.66 6.57
CA MET A 152 -8.29 -13.72 5.39
C MET A 152 -8.17 -15.15 4.85
N ILE A 153 -8.07 -16.14 5.72
CA ILE A 153 -8.01 -17.55 5.32
C ILE A 153 -9.33 -17.96 4.67
N LEU A 154 -10.45 -17.57 5.25
CA LEU A 154 -11.78 -17.88 4.71
C LEU A 154 -12.02 -17.28 3.33
N HIS A 155 -11.47 -16.09 3.08
CA HIS A 155 -11.63 -15.41 1.81
C HIS A 155 -10.52 -15.74 0.79
N GLY A 156 -9.61 -16.65 1.13
CA GLY A 156 -8.51 -17.02 0.24
C GLY A 156 -7.43 -15.97 0.07
N GLU A 157 -7.39 -14.97 0.92
CA GLU A 157 -6.35 -13.93 0.88
C GLU A 157 -4.99 -14.44 1.32
N VAL A 158 -4.97 -15.44 2.20
CA VAL A 158 -3.80 -16.24 2.55
C VAL A 158 -4.19 -17.70 2.60
N VAL A 159 -3.20 -18.59 2.50
CA VAL A 159 -3.41 -20.05 2.51
C VAL A 159 -2.87 -20.61 3.81
N SER A 160 -3.66 -21.41 4.50
CA SER A 160 -3.26 -22.13 5.71
C SER A 160 -3.13 -23.62 5.44
N VAL A 161 -1.95 -24.17 5.75
CA VAL A 161 -1.69 -25.62 5.61
C VAL A 161 -1.01 -26.09 6.89
N LYS A 162 -1.70 -26.91 7.66
CA LYS A 162 -1.18 -27.47 8.92
C LYS A 162 -0.62 -26.42 9.89
N GLY A 163 -1.28 -25.26 9.97
CA GLY A 163 -0.86 -24.17 10.85
C GLY A 163 0.18 -23.22 10.25
N ASP A 164 0.70 -23.50 9.07
CA ASP A 164 1.61 -22.64 8.35
C ASP A 164 0.82 -21.72 7.39
N ILE A 165 1.17 -20.45 7.37
CA ILE A 165 0.47 -19.43 6.56
C ILE A 165 1.35 -19.04 5.38
N TYR A 166 0.79 -19.12 4.18
CA TYR A 166 1.45 -18.79 2.93
C TYR A 166 0.72 -17.66 2.22
N LEU A 167 1.47 -16.84 1.49
CA LEU A 167 0.87 -15.91 0.54
C LEU A 167 0.33 -16.69 -0.65
N PRO A 168 -0.86 -16.31 -1.18
CA PRO A 168 -1.35 -16.92 -2.40
C PRO A 168 -0.38 -16.65 -3.53
N ARG A 169 -0.16 -17.63 -4.38
CA ARG A 169 0.66 -17.40 -5.57
C ARG A 169 -0.11 -16.59 -6.59
N VAL A 170 0.58 -15.63 -7.10
CA VAL A 170 0.08 -14.82 -8.20
C VAL A 170 0.42 -15.52 -9.52
#